data_3237cdf485848445aed7e4d13abd2010
#
_entry.id   3237cdf485848445aed7e4d13abd2010
#
_cell.length_a   1.000
_cell.length_b   1.000
_cell.length_c   1.000
_cell.angle_alpha   90.00
_cell.angle_beta   90.00
_cell.angle_gamma   90.00
#
_symmetry.space_group_name_H-M   'P 1'
#
loop_
_entity.id
_entity.type
_entity.pdbx_description
1 polymer ?
#
loop_
_entity_poly.entity_id
_entity_poly.type
_entity_poly.pdbx_seq_one_letter_code
_entity_poly.pdbx_strand_id
1 'polypeptide(L)'
;MRKFLLSLLFLLVSCEAFGAQTTSEAFMSLPFGHTFERTQKRMTNSGATVLVPRKESLTMEGKFEGYQATFIFGFHKKKLLKSKAVYLQSVGNVEGDRKFYEALRDGFNATYGTAKETPTASTRKNGKLILRNVWTPDRYTTITLTYNPEASKRFPGNSISEKFIQLIYKYDKWDK
;
A
#
# COMPACT_ATOMS: atom_id res chain seq x y z
N MET A 1 -31.83 -8.86 -39.37
CA MET A 1 -31.24 -9.99 -38.65
C MET A 1 -29.71 -9.90 -38.40
N ARG A 2 -29.04 -8.72 -38.52
CA ARG A 2 -27.58 -8.57 -38.33
C ARG A 2 -27.18 -7.89 -37.01
N LYS A 3 -28.12 -7.45 -36.19
CA LYS A 3 -27.85 -6.73 -34.94
C LYS A 3 -27.89 -7.60 -33.65
N PHE A 4 -28.33 -8.86 -33.78
CA PHE A 4 -28.41 -9.80 -32.64
C PHE A 4 -27.15 -10.63 -32.41
N LEU A 5 -26.26 -10.70 -33.42
CA LEU A 5 -25.02 -11.47 -33.29
C LEU A 5 -23.87 -10.73 -32.56
N LEU A 6 -23.90 -9.39 -32.52
CA LEU A 6 -22.87 -8.62 -31.81
C LEU A 6 -23.08 -8.60 -30.28
N SER A 7 -24.31 -8.80 -29.81
CA SER A 7 -24.62 -8.79 -28.37
C SER A 7 -24.22 -10.10 -27.67
N LEU A 8 -24.11 -11.19 -28.43
CA LEU A 8 -23.74 -12.51 -27.87
C LEU A 8 -22.21 -12.68 -27.77
N LEU A 9 -21.45 -11.91 -28.55
CA LEU A 9 -19.98 -11.96 -28.52
C LEU A 9 -19.41 -11.20 -27.32
N PHE A 10 -20.14 -10.23 -26.76
CA PHE A 10 -19.70 -9.50 -25.55
C PHE A 10 -19.97 -10.26 -24.25
N LEU A 11 -20.82 -11.27 -24.26
CA LEU A 11 -21.13 -12.11 -23.08
C LEU A 11 -20.15 -13.28 -22.89
N LEU A 12 -19.32 -13.57 -23.89
CA LEU A 12 -18.33 -14.66 -23.83
C LEU A 12 -16.92 -14.20 -23.40
N VAL A 13 -16.68 -12.89 -23.24
CA VAL A 13 -15.36 -12.35 -22.84
C VAL A 13 -15.29 -12.07 -21.33
N SER A 14 -16.37 -12.21 -20.58
CA SER A 14 -16.38 -11.98 -19.12
C SER A 14 -16.22 -13.25 -18.28
N CYS A 15 -15.74 -14.34 -18.87
CA CYS A 15 -15.17 -15.42 -18.06
C CYS A 15 -13.67 -15.15 -17.86
N GLU A 16 -13.34 -13.94 -17.36
CA GLU A 16 -12.04 -13.71 -16.75
C GLU A 16 -11.95 -14.68 -15.58
N ALA A 17 -11.00 -15.60 -15.69
CA ALA A 17 -10.59 -16.45 -14.59
C ALA A 17 -10.52 -15.54 -13.35
N PHE A 18 -11.23 -15.88 -12.28
CA PHE A 18 -11.03 -15.28 -10.96
C PHE A 18 -9.60 -15.62 -10.53
N GLY A 19 -8.63 -14.89 -11.10
CA GLY A 19 -7.25 -14.95 -10.70
C GLY A 19 -7.19 -14.61 -9.21
N ALA A 20 -6.47 -15.38 -8.45
CA ALA A 20 -6.28 -15.09 -7.03
C ALA A 20 -5.80 -13.64 -6.89
N GLN A 21 -6.51 -12.85 -6.08
CA GLN A 21 -6.19 -11.45 -5.83
C GLN A 21 -4.74 -11.34 -5.36
N THR A 22 -3.95 -10.45 -5.97
CA THR A 22 -2.56 -10.22 -5.55
C THR A 22 -2.50 -9.60 -4.16
N THR A 23 -1.37 -9.72 -3.47
CA THR A 23 -1.18 -9.12 -2.13
C THR A 23 -1.30 -7.59 -2.19
N SER A 24 -0.83 -6.95 -3.27
CA SER A 24 -0.99 -5.51 -3.50
C SER A 24 -2.45 -5.11 -3.61
N GLU A 25 -3.23 -5.78 -4.44
CA GLU A 25 -4.66 -5.52 -4.61
C GLU A 25 -5.44 -5.77 -3.32
N ALA A 26 -5.13 -6.87 -2.61
CA ALA A 26 -5.74 -7.18 -1.32
C ALA A 26 -5.48 -6.06 -0.30
N PHE A 27 -4.24 -5.56 -0.22
CA PHE A 27 -3.86 -4.45 0.65
C PHE A 27 -4.54 -3.14 0.25
N MET A 28 -4.47 -2.76 -1.03
CA MET A 28 -5.04 -1.49 -1.51
C MET A 28 -6.54 -1.42 -1.29
N SER A 29 -7.26 -2.47 -1.62
CA SER A 29 -8.72 -2.56 -1.52
C SER A 29 -9.27 -2.95 -0.13
N LEU A 30 -8.39 -3.16 0.87
CA LEU A 30 -8.80 -3.51 2.24
C LEU A 30 -9.48 -2.31 2.92
N PRO A 31 -10.78 -2.37 3.24
CA PRO A 31 -11.48 -1.25 3.84
C PRO A 31 -11.17 -1.12 5.34
N PHE A 32 -11.20 0.12 5.85
CA PHE A 32 -11.18 0.37 7.29
C PHE A 32 -12.42 -0.24 7.96
N GLY A 33 -12.29 -0.61 9.23
CA GLY A 33 -13.35 -1.27 9.98
C GLY A 33 -13.39 -2.80 9.85
N HIS A 34 -12.57 -3.41 9.00
CA HIS A 34 -12.40 -4.87 9.01
C HIS A 34 -11.87 -5.35 10.36
N THR A 35 -12.35 -6.53 10.81
CA THR A 35 -11.81 -7.16 12.01
C THR A 35 -10.42 -7.72 11.76
N PHE A 36 -9.72 -8.03 12.84
CA PHE A 36 -8.39 -8.66 12.80
C PHE A 36 -8.42 -9.93 11.94
N GLU A 37 -9.36 -10.83 12.21
CA GLU A 37 -9.49 -12.13 11.53
C GLU A 37 -9.79 -11.98 10.03
N ARG A 38 -10.68 -11.05 9.67
CA ARG A 38 -11.01 -10.77 8.27
C ARG A 38 -9.81 -10.18 7.53
N THR A 39 -9.07 -9.27 8.18
CA THR A 39 -7.85 -8.69 7.62
C THR A 39 -6.79 -9.77 7.39
N GLN A 40 -6.51 -10.57 8.41
CA GLN A 40 -5.55 -11.67 8.31
C GLN A 40 -5.95 -12.65 7.21
N LYS A 41 -7.18 -13.16 7.21
CA LYS A 41 -7.68 -14.10 6.20
C LYS A 41 -7.54 -13.57 4.79
N ARG A 42 -7.94 -12.29 4.55
CA ARG A 42 -7.84 -11.68 3.22
C ARG A 42 -6.40 -11.60 2.73
N MET A 43 -5.49 -11.13 3.57
CA MET A 43 -4.08 -11.00 3.23
C MET A 43 -3.41 -12.37 3.04
N THR A 44 -3.73 -13.37 3.89
CA THR A 44 -3.20 -14.73 3.72
C THR A 44 -3.68 -15.38 2.43
N ASN A 45 -4.95 -15.20 2.07
CA ASN A 45 -5.50 -15.72 0.81
C ASN A 45 -4.84 -15.09 -0.42
N SER A 46 -4.26 -13.90 -0.30
CA SER A 46 -3.51 -13.22 -1.37
C SER A 46 -2.02 -13.54 -1.37
N GLY A 47 -1.55 -14.43 -0.49
CA GLY A 47 -0.16 -14.90 -0.44
C GLY A 47 0.73 -14.22 0.59
N ALA A 48 0.18 -13.39 1.49
CA ALA A 48 0.95 -12.85 2.60
C ALA A 48 1.07 -13.85 3.76
N THR A 49 2.22 -13.85 4.42
CA THR A 49 2.52 -14.71 5.58
C THR A 49 2.53 -13.89 6.86
N VAL A 50 1.92 -14.42 7.92
CA VAL A 50 1.91 -13.78 9.25
C VAL A 50 3.29 -13.91 9.88
N LEU A 51 3.89 -12.77 10.29
CA LEU A 51 5.13 -12.76 11.06
C LEU A 51 4.87 -12.69 12.56
N VAL A 52 4.11 -11.66 12.99
CA VAL A 52 3.86 -11.40 14.41
C VAL A 52 2.40 -11.01 14.61
N PRO A 53 1.57 -11.89 15.15
CA PRO A 53 0.24 -11.52 15.61
C PRO A 53 0.35 -10.88 17.00
N ARG A 54 0.00 -9.60 17.12
CA ARG A 54 -0.19 -8.90 18.41
C ARG A 54 -1.66 -8.51 18.54
N LYS A 55 -2.14 -8.37 19.79
CA LYS A 55 -3.57 -8.01 20.03
C LYS A 55 -4.02 -6.70 19.35
N GLU A 56 -3.09 -5.76 19.10
CA GLU A 56 -3.40 -4.43 18.55
C GLU A 56 -2.83 -4.21 17.15
N SER A 57 -2.00 -5.13 16.66
CA SER A 57 -1.38 -5.03 15.35
C SER A 57 -1.12 -6.41 14.74
N LEU A 58 -1.21 -6.46 13.42
CA LEU A 58 -0.87 -7.62 12.62
C LEU A 58 0.28 -7.23 11.70
N THR A 59 1.38 -7.96 11.77
CA THR A 59 2.51 -7.79 10.86
C THR A 59 2.60 -9.01 9.94
N MET A 60 2.66 -8.76 8.64
CA MET A 60 2.74 -9.80 7.62
C MET A 60 3.85 -9.48 6.61
N GLU A 61 4.37 -10.50 5.97
CA GLU A 61 5.27 -10.37 4.82
C GLU A 61 4.63 -10.88 3.54
N GLY A 62 5.06 -10.33 2.41
CA GLY A 62 4.59 -10.76 1.09
C GLY A 62 5.23 -9.92 0.00
N LYS A 63 4.56 -9.82 -1.14
CA LYS A 63 5.00 -8.98 -2.26
C LYS A 63 4.01 -7.85 -2.50
N PHE A 64 4.54 -6.66 -2.83
CA PHE A 64 3.77 -5.53 -3.31
C PHE A 64 4.36 -5.06 -4.63
N GLU A 65 3.61 -5.23 -5.73
CA GLU A 65 4.07 -4.92 -7.10
C GLU A 65 5.48 -5.49 -7.42
N GLY A 66 5.71 -6.75 -7.01
CA GLY A 66 6.98 -7.44 -7.23
C GLY A 66 8.07 -7.20 -6.18
N TYR A 67 7.97 -6.14 -5.37
CA TYR A 67 8.90 -5.85 -4.27
C TYR A 67 8.59 -6.69 -3.04
N GLN A 68 9.62 -7.10 -2.30
CA GLN A 68 9.44 -7.65 -0.95
C GLN A 68 8.84 -6.59 -0.04
N ALA A 69 7.80 -6.96 0.68
CA ALA A 69 6.99 -6.03 1.45
C ALA A 69 6.71 -6.53 2.86
N THR A 70 6.75 -5.61 3.82
CA THR A 70 6.23 -5.81 5.17
C THR A 70 4.94 -5.00 5.30
N PHE A 71 3.84 -5.68 5.63
CA PHE A 71 2.53 -5.09 5.87
C PHE A 71 2.30 -4.98 7.38
N ILE A 72 1.84 -3.81 7.84
CA ILE A 72 1.50 -3.57 9.24
C ILE A 72 0.08 -3.02 9.31
N PHE A 73 -0.77 -3.69 10.08
CA PHE A 73 -2.16 -3.31 10.30
C PHE A 73 -2.36 -2.96 11.78
N GLY A 74 -2.90 -1.78 12.05
CA GLY A 74 -3.25 -1.32 13.38
C GLY A 74 -4.76 -1.33 13.61
N PHE A 75 -5.20 -1.78 14.80
CA PHE A 75 -6.62 -1.96 15.13
C PHE A 75 -7.05 -1.05 16.28
N HIS A 76 -8.21 -0.39 16.11
CA HIS A 76 -8.86 0.36 17.19
C HIS A 76 -9.48 -0.62 18.20
N LYS A 77 -9.19 -0.43 19.50
CA LYS A 77 -9.68 -1.30 20.58
C LYS A 77 -9.54 -2.79 20.28
N LYS A 78 -8.47 -3.16 19.56
CA LYS A 78 -8.15 -4.55 19.17
C LYS A 78 -9.17 -5.22 18.23
N LYS A 79 -10.08 -4.47 17.64
CA LYS A 79 -11.18 -5.03 16.82
C LYS A 79 -11.21 -4.53 15.39
N LEU A 80 -11.17 -3.21 15.16
CA LEU A 80 -11.44 -2.61 13.87
C LEU A 80 -10.18 -2.00 13.25
N LEU A 81 -9.89 -2.36 12.00
CA LEU A 81 -8.76 -1.82 11.25
C LEU A 81 -8.85 -0.30 11.16
N LYS A 82 -7.87 0.41 11.76
CA LYS A 82 -7.76 1.88 11.73
C LYS A 82 -6.55 2.39 10.97
N SER A 83 -5.55 1.55 10.76
CA SER A 83 -4.40 1.91 9.95
C SER A 83 -3.86 0.70 9.22
N LYS A 84 -3.35 0.94 8.02
CA LYS A 84 -2.62 -0.05 7.24
C LYS A 84 -1.39 0.62 6.64
N ALA A 85 -0.27 -0.07 6.67
CA ALA A 85 0.98 0.39 6.11
C ALA A 85 1.67 -0.72 5.34
N VAL A 86 2.36 -0.36 4.26
CA VAL A 86 3.29 -1.24 3.56
C VAL A 86 4.65 -0.57 3.46
N TYR A 87 5.68 -1.34 3.72
CA TYR A 87 7.07 -0.95 3.71
C TYR A 87 7.82 -1.81 2.71
N LEU A 88 8.35 -1.18 1.65
CA LEU A 88 8.97 -1.89 0.54
C LEU A 88 10.49 -1.93 0.68
N GLN A 89 11.06 -3.08 0.36
CA GLN A 89 12.49 -3.32 0.37
C GLN A 89 13.06 -3.14 -1.04
N SER A 90 14.09 -2.28 -1.18
CA SER A 90 14.80 -2.11 -2.45
C SER A 90 15.54 -3.38 -2.86
N VAL A 91 15.61 -3.62 -4.14
CA VAL A 91 16.47 -4.65 -4.75
C VAL A 91 17.80 -4.07 -5.27
N GLY A 92 18.14 -2.82 -4.90
CA GLY A 92 19.36 -2.15 -5.32
C GLY A 92 19.25 -1.41 -6.65
N ASN A 93 18.10 -1.34 -7.26
CA ASN A 93 17.83 -0.59 -8.49
C ASN A 93 17.29 0.81 -8.18
N VAL A 94 18.19 1.76 -7.88
CA VAL A 94 17.83 3.13 -7.46
C VAL A 94 16.92 3.85 -8.47
N GLU A 95 17.17 3.69 -9.76
CA GLU A 95 16.36 4.33 -10.80
C GLU A 95 14.99 3.67 -10.92
N GLY A 96 14.91 2.35 -10.87
CA GLY A 96 13.65 1.61 -10.85
C GLY A 96 12.80 1.94 -9.63
N ASP A 97 13.42 2.00 -8.45
CA ASP A 97 12.78 2.39 -7.19
C ASP A 97 12.18 3.81 -7.26
N ARG A 98 12.92 4.75 -7.86
CA ARG A 98 12.45 6.12 -8.07
C ARG A 98 11.27 6.18 -9.05
N LYS A 99 11.35 5.50 -10.18
CA LYS A 99 10.26 5.43 -11.17
C LYS A 99 9.01 4.80 -10.54
N PHE A 100 9.17 3.79 -9.72
CA PHE A 100 8.07 3.17 -9.02
C PHE A 100 7.40 4.11 -8.01
N TYR A 101 8.20 4.85 -7.22
CA TYR A 101 7.66 5.91 -6.35
C TYR A 101 6.88 6.97 -7.13
N GLU A 102 7.44 7.46 -8.26
CA GLU A 102 6.81 8.45 -9.11
C GLU A 102 5.48 7.94 -9.68
N ALA A 103 5.43 6.68 -10.15
CA ALA A 103 4.20 6.06 -10.64
C ALA A 103 3.12 5.94 -9.55
N LEU A 104 3.49 5.54 -8.31
CA LEU A 104 2.56 5.53 -7.18
C LEU A 104 2.03 6.93 -6.86
N ARG A 105 2.91 7.94 -6.78
CA ARG A 105 2.54 9.33 -6.53
C ARG A 105 1.56 9.84 -7.58
N ASP A 106 1.85 9.60 -8.85
CA ASP A 106 1.03 10.07 -9.97
C ASP A 106 -0.33 9.37 -10.02
N GLY A 107 -0.38 8.08 -9.70
CA GLY A 107 -1.63 7.35 -9.51
C GLY A 107 -2.49 7.90 -8.36
N PHE A 108 -1.87 8.24 -7.22
CA PHE A 108 -2.58 8.89 -6.11
C PHE A 108 -3.03 10.32 -6.48
N ASN A 109 -2.21 11.09 -7.20
CA ASN A 109 -2.60 12.42 -7.69
C ASN A 109 -3.80 12.34 -8.64
N ALA A 110 -3.83 11.36 -9.54
CA ALA A 110 -4.96 11.15 -10.45
C ALA A 110 -6.24 10.76 -9.69
N THR A 111 -6.14 10.01 -8.60
CA THR A 111 -7.29 9.51 -7.84
C THR A 111 -7.80 10.52 -6.80
N TYR A 112 -6.90 11.20 -6.08
CA TYR A 112 -7.23 12.03 -4.91
C TYR A 112 -6.89 13.52 -5.07
N GLY A 113 -6.41 13.92 -6.27
CA GLY A 113 -5.89 15.26 -6.52
C GLY A 113 -4.45 15.42 -6.07
N THR A 114 -3.88 16.59 -6.37
CA THR A 114 -2.49 16.92 -6.02
C THR A 114 -2.25 16.82 -4.52
N ALA A 115 -1.16 16.17 -4.12
CA ALA A 115 -0.77 16.07 -2.71
C ALA A 115 -0.68 17.46 -2.06
N LYS A 116 -1.16 17.59 -0.82
CA LYS A 116 -1.11 18.87 -0.06
C LYS A 116 0.31 19.22 0.38
N GLU A 117 1.11 18.20 0.71
CA GLU A 117 2.52 18.37 1.00
C GLU A 117 3.33 17.84 -0.18
N THR A 118 3.94 18.75 -0.94
CA THR A 118 4.97 18.40 -1.91
C THR A 118 6.25 18.06 -1.15
N PRO A 119 7.12 17.20 -1.73
CA PRO A 119 8.40 16.85 -1.12
C PRO A 119 9.20 18.10 -0.86
N THR A 120 9.36 18.49 0.39
CA THR A 120 10.24 19.58 0.77
C THR A 120 11.65 19.04 0.99
N ALA A 121 12.62 19.68 0.36
CA ALA A 121 14.05 19.43 0.60
C ALA A 121 14.45 19.59 2.08
N SER A 122 13.54 20.07 2.93
CA SER A 122 13.73 20.35 4.35
C SER A 122 13.52 19.15 5.28
N THR A 123 12.92 18.05 4.81
CA THR A 123 12.80 16.85 5.66
C THR A 123 14.10 16.05 5.64
N ARG A 124 15.19 16.70 6.03
CA ARG A 124 16.48 16.05 6.22
C ARG A 124 16.55 15.46 7.62
N LYS A 125 16.24 14.18 7.77
CA LYS A 125 16.66 13.45 8.96
C LYS A 125 18.10 12.98 8.74
N ASN A 126 19.04 13.47 9.55
CA ASN A 126 20.48 13.16 9.43
C ASN A 126 21.10 13.49 8.05
N GLY A 127 20.72 14.63 7.44
CA GLY A 127 21.26 15.08 6.15
C GLY A 127 20.71 14.36 4.92
N LYS A 128 19.77 13.42 5.07
CA LYS A 128 19.18 12.62 3.97
C LYS A 128 17.91 13.25 3.45
N LEU A 129 17.82 13.34 2.13
CA LEU A 129 16.57 13.81 1.47
C LEU A 129 15.51 12.71 1.54
N ILE A 130 14.38 13.00 2.18
CA ILE A 130 13.20 12.15 2.20
C ILE A 130 12.09 12.90 1.46
N LEU A 131 11.52 12.28 0.43
CA LEU A 131 10.36 12.81 -0.29
C LEU A 131 9.09 12.30 0.37
N ARG A 132 8.16 13.20 0.69
CA ARG A 132 6.90 12.85 1.35
C ARG A 132 5.73 13.55 0.67
N ASN A 133 4.70 12.79 0.33
CA ASN A 133 3.43 13.29 -0.19
C ASN A 133 2.31 12.87 0.76
N VAL A 134 1.34 13.76 0.95
CA VAL A 134 0.19 13.53 1.82
C VAL A 134 -1.10 13.89 1.09
N TRP A 135 -2.04 12.97 1.11
CA TRP A 135 -3.41 13.15 0.62
C TRP A 135 -4.42 12.99 1.75
N THR A 136 -5.50 13.73 1.69
CA THR A 136 -6.63 13.63 2.61
C THR A 136 -7.91 13.43 1.79
N PRO A 137 -8.20 12.20 1.31
CA PRO A 137 -9.36 11.90 0.46
C PRO A 137 -10.69 12.33 1.08
N ASP A 138 -10.79 12.25 2.40
CA ASP A 138 -11.91 12.69 3.20
C ASP A 138 -11.44 13.22 4.56
N ARG A 139 -12.39 13.68 5.40
CA ARG A 139 -12.09 14.27 6.72
C ARG A 139 -11.49 13.32 7.75
N TYR A 140 -11.47 12.02 7.49
CA TYR A 140 -10.98 11.00 8.41
C TYR A 140 -9.78 10.24 7.89
N THR A 141 -9.57 10.24 6.57
CA THR A 141 -8.51 9.43 5.93
C THR A 141 -7.31 10.28 5.59
N THR A 142 -6.15 9.82 6.01
CA THR A 142 -4.85 10.37 5.59
C THR A 142 -4.05 9.28 4.90
N ILE A 143 -3.52 9.59 3.72
CA ILE A 143 -2.60 8.73 2.97
C ILE A 143 -1.25 9.42 2.92
N THR A 144 -0.20 8.73 3.32
CA THR A 144 1.19 9.23 3.26
C THR A 144 2.04 8.29 2.44
N LEU A 145 2.67 8.82 1.40
CA LEU A 145 3.68 8.13 0.60
C LEU A 145 5.05 8.77 0.87
N THR A 146 6.00 7.97 1.33
CA THR A 146 7.36 8.43 1.64
C THR A 146 8.36 7.63 0.80
N TYR A 147 9.35 8.32 0.22
CA TYR A 147 10.47 7.73 -0.51
C TYR A 147 11.79 8.13 0.14
N ASN A 148 12.63 7.14 0.46
CA ASN A 148 13.96 7.32 0.99
C ASN A 148 15.00 6.83 -0.03
N PRO A 149 15.59 7.71 -0.85
CA PRO A 149 16.55 7.32 -1.88
C PRO A 149 17.83 6.70 -1.33
N GLU A 150 18.22 7.00 -0.09
CA GLU A 150 19.40 6.40 0.53
C GLU A 150 19.17 4.92 0.89
N ALA A 151 17.92 4.53 1.18
CA ALA A 151 17.60 3.13 1.41
C ALA A 151 17.68 2.29 0.13
N SER A 152 17.46 2.91 -1.04
CA SER A 152 17.62 2.25 -2.36
C SER A 152 19.08 1.89 -2.67
N LYS A 153 20.06 2.58 -2.06
CA LYS A 153 21.49 2.35 -2.28
C LYS A 153 22.09 1.27 -1.39
N ARG A 154 21.36 0.81 -0.39
CA ARG A 154 21.85 -0.15 0.60
C ARG A 154 21.29 -1.53 0.32
N PHE A 155 22.09 -2.56 0.57
CA PHE A 155 21.59 -3.93 0.63
C PHE A 155 20.43 -4.05 1.64
N PRO A 156 19.48 -4.97 1.39
CA PRO A 156 18.30 -5.10 2.20
C PRO A 156 18.61 -5.31 3.68
N GLY A 157 18.35 -4.28 4.48
CA GLY A 157 18.38 -4.38 5.93
C GLY A 157 17.01 -4.78 6.49
N ASN A 158 16.99 -5.42 7.66
CA ASN A 158 15.76 -5.88 8.31
C ASN A 158 15.01 -4.76 9.05
N SER A 159 15.57 -3.56 9.13
CA SER A 159 14.95 -2.42 9.82
C SER A 159 13.90 -1.72 8.95
N ILE A 160 12.76 -1.36 9.54
CA ILE A 160 11.71 -0.56 8.87
C ILE A 160 12.27 0.80 8.40
N SER A 161 13.27 1.36 9.09
CA SER A 161 13.93 2.61 8.71
C SER A 161 14.78 2.52 7.44
N GLU A 162 15.07 1.31 6.97
CA GLU A 162 15.87 1.03 5.76
C GLU A 162 15.00 0.74 4.53
N LYS A 163 13.68 0.80 4.67
CA LYS A 163 12.76 0.62 3.55
C LYS A 163 12.73 1.87 2.68
N PHE A 164 12.79 1.67 1.35
CA PHE A 164 12.87 2.79 0.40
C PHE A 164 11.53 3.46 0.15
N ILE A 165 10.42 2.72 0.21
CA ILE A 165 9.06 3.27 0.14
C ILE A 165 8.28 2.86 1.39
N GLN A 166 7.51 3.82 1.91
CA GLN A 166 6.51 3.61 2.95
C GLN A 166 5.19 4.22 2.46
N LEU A 167 4.17 3.40 2.37
CA LEU A 167 2.81 3.84 2.06
C LEU A 167 1.92 3.54 3.27
N ILE A 168 1.38 4.60 3.87
CA ILE A 168 0.64 4.53 5.13
C ILE A 168 -0.75 5.13 4.93
N TYR A 169 -1.78 4.39 5.31
CA TYR A 169 -3.16 4.84 5.41
C TYR A 169 -3.58 4.91 6.87
N LYS A 170 -4.17 6.02 7.31
CA LYS A 170 -4.73 6.20 8.66
C LYS A 170 -6.19 6.62 8.57
N TYR A 171 -6.98 6.17 9.55
CA TYR A 171 -8.39 6.51 9.66
C TYR A 171 -8.71 6.96 11.09
N ASP A 172 -8.91 8.26 11.27
CA ASP A 172 -8.94 8.92 12.59
C ASP A 172 -10.38 9.10 13.16
N LYS A 173 -11.40 8.50 12.52
CA LYS A 173 -12.80 8.61 12.98
C LYS A 173 -13.01 8.11 14.41
N TRP A 174 -12.20 7.14 14.85
CA TRP A 174 -12.35 6.49 16.14
C TRP A 174 -11.42 7.03 17.22
N ASP A 175 -10.58 8.00 16.91
CA ASP A 175 -9.63 8.61 17.86
C ASP A 175 -10.21 9.89 18.54
N LYS A 176 -11.54 10.13 18.36
CA LYS A 176 -12.31 11.23 19.00
C LYS A 176 -13.07 10.74 20.22
#